data_fecceb4421e0ee6b1b3281ff119ac3ea
#
_entry.id   fecceb4421e0ee6b1b3281ff119ac3ea
#
_cell.length_a   1.000
_cell.length_b   1.000
_cell.length_c   1.000
_cell.angle_alpha   90.00
_cell.angle_beta   90.00
_cell.angle_gamma   90.00
#
_symmetry.space_group_name_H-M   'P 1'
#
loop_
_entity.id
_entity.type
_entity.pdbx_description
1 polymer ?
#
loop_
_entity_poly.entity_id
_entity_poly.type
_entity_poly.pdbx_seq_one_letter_code
_entity_poly.pdbx_strand_id
1 'polypeptide(L)'
;MKKFLDVNGIEICIDDTEDGDTALLLIHGLTGNKSTMYPVRDMFKDDYRVITIDTRGHGESTRPKEYTIDDHAADIHGIIEELNLEKVNIIGYSMGSYIALRAAEAKSDDIDNLILLCTKPNGKTSSVARLLKEANLDITQVSPEEMMQVIIKASVAPQSLEKVASGELDIGKLLDGDGTQELNAEEKAAEDASLANFDNSKDYDKVTCKTLVIGAEYDGINPPELGREVADGIDGARFELINDAGHLVIIEQPEEFQNIVNDFLKD
;
A
#
# COMPACT_ATOMS: atom_id res chain seq x y z
N MET A 1 -6.23 -13.86 13.69
CA MET A 1 -6.49 -13.43 15.10
C MET A 1 -5.85 -12.09 15.35
N LYS A 2 -6.58 -11.13 15.97
CA LYS A 2 -6.03 -9.79 16.29
C LYS A 2 -5.00 -9.88 17.41
N LYS A 3 -3.84 -9.22 17.23
CA LYS A 3 -2.73 -9.15 18.18
C LYS A 3 -2.14 -7.75 18.21
N PHE A 4 -1.47 -7.41 19.32
CA PHE A 4 -0.61 -6.24 19.43
C PHE A 4 0.81 -6.71 19.68
N LEU A 5 1.74 -6.21 18.85
CA LEU A 5 3.16 -6.51 18.94
C LEU A 5 3.90 -5.28 19.45
N ASP A 6 4.85 -5.46 20.36
CA ASP A 6 5.75 -4.39 20.80
C ASP A 6 6.93 -4.34 19.82
N VAL A 7 6.92 -3.36 18.92
CA VAL A 7 7.88 -3.22 17.83
C VAL A 7 8.49 -1.83 17.89
N ASN A 8 9.81 -1.75 18.03
CA ASN A 8 10.56 -0.47 18.07
C ASN A 8 10.02 0.54 19.10
N GLY A 9 9.50 0.04 20.24
CA GLY A 9 8.96 0.85 21.33
C GLY A 9 7.57 1.43 21.10
N ILE A 10 6.83 0.88 20.13
CA ILE A 10 5.41 1.18 19.88
C ILE A 10 4.61 -0.12 19.78
N GLU A 11 3.30 -0.05 20.00
CA GLU A 11 2.41 -1.18 19.72
C GLU A 11 1.92 -1.12 18.29
N ILE A 12 2.12 -2.21 17.54
CA ILE A 12 1.59 -2.45 16.20
C ILE A 12 0.44 -3.45 16.28
N CYS A 13 -0.73 -3.04 15.82
CA CYS A 13 -1.89 -3.93 15.72
C CYS A 13 -1.85 -4.73 14.43
N ILE A 14 -2.01 -6.04 14.53
CA ILE A 14 -2.05 -6.95 13.38
C ILE A 14 -3.28 -7.86 13.44
N ASP A 15 -3.70 -8.36 12.29
CA ASP A 15 -4.49 -9.57 12.18
C ASP A 15 -3.66 -10.66 11.48
N ASP A 16 -3.53 -11.81 12.15
CA ASP A 16 -2.76 -12.96 11.73
C ASP A 16 -3.68 -14.17 11.58
N THR A 17 -3.71 -14.82 10.43
CA THR A 17 -4.49 -16.05 10.22
C THR A 17 -3.93 -17.23 10.99
N GLU A 18 -2.64 -17.19 11.36
CA GLU A 18 -1.92 -18.23 12.10
C GLU A 18 -1.84 -19.58 11.39
N ASP A 19 -2.38 -19.70 10.19
CA ASP A 19 -2.41 -20.92 9.38
C ASP A 19 -1.55 -20.75 8.13
N GLY A 20 -0.79 -21.78 7.77
CA GLY A 20 0.14 -21.80 6.65
C GLY A 20 1.61 -21.68 7.04
N ASP A 21 2.47 -22.35 6.26
CA ASP A 21 3.92 -22.42 6.50
C ASP A 21 4.67 -21.19 5.97
N THR A 22 4.09 -20.50 4.97
CA THR A 22 4.69 -19.34 4.32
C THR A 22 3.93 -18.08 4.66
N ALA A 23 4.62 -17.10 5.23
CA ALA A 23 4.03 -15.83 5.62
C ALA A 23 3.84 -14.88 4.43
N LEU A 24 2.68 -14.21 4.38
CA LEU A 24 2.34 -13.13 3.46
C LEU A 24 1.91 -11.90 4.27
N LEU A 25 2.77 -10.88 4.31
CA LEU A 25 2.52 -9.62 4.99
C LEU A 25 1.84 -8.62 4.06
N LEU A 26 0.73 -8.06 4.48
CA LEU A 26 -0.07 -7.09 3.71
C LEU A 26 -0.01 -5.71 4.37
N ILE A 27 0.42 -4.70 3.59
CA ILE A 27 0.58 -3.32 4.04
C ILE A 27 -0.39 -2.43 3.29
N HIS A 28 -1.28 -1.74 4.03
CA HIS A 28 -2.35 -0.91 3.48
C HIS A 28 -1.86 0.42 2.88
N GLY A 29 -2.76 1.08 2.13
CA GLY A 29 -2.55 2.42 1.58
C GLY A 29 -2.76 3.55 2.59
N LEU A 30 -2.49 4.78 2.15
CA LEU A 30 -2.68 6.01 2.92
C LEU A 30 -4.13 6.10 3.43
N THR A 31 -4.31 6.57 4.65
CA THR A 31 -5.61 6.67 5.35
C THR A 31 -6.33 5.34 5.61
N GLY A 32 -5.78 4.21 5.14
CA GLY A 32 -6.31 2.88 5.39
C GLY A 32 -5.93 2.32 6.76
N ASN A 33 -6.29 1.08 6.97
CA ASN A 33 -5.92 0.27 8.12
C ASN A 33 -5.84 -1.20 7.68
N LYS A 34 -5.49 -2.12 8.59
CA LYS A 34 -5.36 -3.55 8.28
C LYS A 34 -6.60 -4.15 7.59
N SER A 35 -7.80 -3.65 7.91
CA SER A 35 -9.04 -4.20 7.35
C SER A 35 -9.25 -3.82 5.87
N THR A 36 -8.63 -2.75 5.38
CA THR A 36 -8.66 -2.41 3.95
C THR A 36 -7.93 -3.45 3.09
N MET A 37 -7.05 -4.26 3.71
CA MET A 37 -6.36 -5.38 3.04
C MET A 37 -7.08 -6.74 3.20
N TYR A 38 -8.24 -6.79 3.87
CA TYR A 38 -9.00 -8.05 3.99
C TYR A 38 -9.45 -8.67 2.67
N PRO A 39 -9.84 -7.90 1.64
CA PRO A 39 -10.08 -8.49 0.33
C PRO A 39 -8.86 -9.28 -0.20
N VAL A 40 -7.65 -8.75 -0.05
CA VAL A 40 -6.41 -9.43 -0.44
C VAL A 40 -6.13 -10.63 0.49
N ARG A 41 -6.29 -10.44 1.82
CA ARG A 41 -6.17 -11.56 2.77
C ARG A 41 -7.06 -12.74 2.38
N ASP A 42 -8.32 -12.47 2.04
CA ASP A 42 -9.29 -13.52 1.72
C ASP A 42 -8.99 -14.24 0.40
N MET A 43 -8.22 -13.62 -0.51
CA MET A 43 -7.72 -14.25 -1.74
C MET A 43 -6.61 -15.27 -1.47
N PHE A 44 -5.81 -15.08 -0.40
CA PHE A 44 -4.58 -15.84 -0.18
C PHE A 44 -4.53 -16.65 1.12
N LYS A 45 -5.51 -16.51 2.02
CA LYS A 45 -5.50 -17.14 3.36
C LYS A 45 -5.55 -18.67 3.37
N ASP A 46 -5.98 -19.28 2.27
CA ASP A 46 -6.06 -20.74 2.16
C ASP A 46 -4.70 -21.36 1.76
N ASP A 47 -3.78 -20.56 1.21
CA ASP A 47 -2.46 -20.99 0.74
C ASP A 47 -1.31 -20.41 1.59
N TYR A 48 -1.54 -19.31 2.33
CA TYR A 48 -0.53 -18.56 3.08
C TYR A 48 -1.01 -18.21 4.49
N ARG A 49 -0.06 -18.13 5.44
CA ARG A 49 -0.28 -17.40 6.69
C ARG A 49 -0.31 -15.91 6.38
N VAL A 50 -1.49 -15.32 6.35
CA VAL A 50 -1.66 -13.91 5.98
C VAL A 50 -1.67 -13.03 7.22
N ILE A 51 -0.81 -12.01 7.21
CA ILE A 51 -0.66 -11.03 8.28
C ILE A 51 -1.01 -9.66 7.70
N THR A 52 -2.11 -9.04 8.16
CA THR A 52 -2.46 -7.66 7.84
C THR A 52 -2.09 -6.76 9.01
N ILE A 53 -1.52 -5.59 8.75
CA ILE A 53 -1.03 -4.70 9.79
C ILE A 53 -1.72 -3.34 9.74
N ASP A 54 -1.92 -2.72 10.89
CA ASP A 54 -2.07 -1.28 10.99
C ASP A 54 -0.67 -0.69 11.07
N THR A 55 -0.24 0.06 10.06
CA THR A 55 1.08 0.74 10.12
C THR A 55 1.09 1.78 11.24
N ARG A 56 2.30 2.15 11.76
CA ARG A 56 2.40 3.26 12.71
C ARG A 56 1.59 4.47 12.23
N GLY A 57 0.94 5.16 13.14
CA GLY A 57 0.11 6.31 12.82
C GLY A 57 -1.30 5.95 12.34
N HIS A 58 -1.63 4.67 12.10
CA HIS A 58 -2.91 4.23 11.53
C HIS A 58 -3.65 3.21 12.41
N GLY A 59 -4.92 3.06 12.14
CA GLY A 59 -5.78 2.05 12.76
C GLY A 59 -5.69 2.04 14.29
N GLU A 60 -5.46 0.86 14.85
CA GLU A 60 -5.33 0.63 16.29
C GLU A 60 -3.85 0.61 16.75
N SER A 61 -2.88 0.84 15.84
CA SER A 61 -1.47 0.97 16.18
C SER A 61 -1.18 2.30 16.87
N THR A 62 -0.05 2.38 17.58
CA THR A 62 0.42 3.62 18.19
C THR A 62 0.56 4.72 17.14
N ARG A 63 0.14 5.95 17.49
CA ARG A 63 0.17 7.13 16.62
C ARG A 63 1.20 8.15 17.12
N PRO A 64 2.49 8.01 16.75
CA PRO A 64 3.52 8.96 17.12
C PRO A 64 3.26 10.33 16.47
N LYS A 65 3.71 11.41 17.13
CA LYS A 65 3.56 12.77 16.58
C LYS A 65 4.51 13.06 15.41
N GLU A 66 5.61 12.33 15.35
CA GLU A 66 6.65 12.46 14.32
C GLU A 66 7.18 11.08 13.99
N TYR A 67 7.31 10.79 12.71
CA TYR A 67 7.91 9.57 12.19
C TYR A 67 8.24 9.73 10.70
N THR A 68 9.00 8.81 10.17
CA THR A 68 9.50 8.82 8.79
C THR A 68 9.15 7.51 8.08
N ILE A 69 9.40 7.45 6.77
CA ILE A 69 9.29 6.19 6.03
C ILE A 69 10.32 5.15 6.51
N ASP A 70 11.47 5.59 7.00
CA ASP A 70 12.48 4.70 7.58
C ASP A 70 11.99 4.04 8.89
N ASP A 71 11.21 4.76 9.69
CA ASP A 71 10.57 4.21 10.89
C ASP A 71 9.52 3.16 10.51
N HIS A 72 8.72 3.40 9.47
CA HIS A 72 7.81 2.39 8.93
C HIS A 72 8.55 1.13 8.46
N ALA A 73 9.64 1.29 7.73
CA ALA A 73 10.46 0.18 7.24
C ALA A 73 11.06 -0.63 8.40
N ALA A 74 11.55 0.06 9.43
CA ALA A 74 12.05 -0.59 10.64
C ALA A 74 10.96 -1.42 11.36
N ASP A 75 9.70 -0.97 11.36
CA ASP A 75 8.60 -1.73 11.94
C ASP A 75 8.34 -3.03 11.18
N ILE A 76 8.47 -3.03 9.85
CA ILE A 76 8.32 -4.26 9.07
C ILE A 76 9.32 -5.32 9.52
N HIS A 77 10.59 -4.95 9.68
CA HIS A 77 11.62 -5.86 10.18
C HIS A 77 11.37 -6.28 11.64
N GLY A 78 10.92 -5.36 12.49
CA GLY A 78 10.54 -5.67 13.86
C GLY A 78 9.37 -6.65 13.95
N ILE A 79 8.38 -6.56 13.08
CA ILE A 79 7.28 -7.52 12.98
C ILE A 79 7.79 -8.91 12.55
N ILE A 80 8.67 -8.97 11.55
CA ILE A 80 9.29 -10.21 11.09
C ILE A 80 10.04 -10.89 12.25
N GLU A 81 10.81 -10.12 13.02
CA GLU A 81 11.57 -10.60 14.17
C GLU A 81 10.65 -11.05 15.32
N GLU A 82 9.67 -10.25 15.72
CA GLU A 82 8.75 -10.56 16.83
C GLU A 82 7.90 -11.80 16.55
N LEU A 83 7.51 -12.00 15.29
CA LEU A 83 6.77 -13.20 14.87
C LEU A 83 7.67 -14.39 14.55
N ASN A 84 8.99 -14.24 14.70
CA ASN A 84 10.01 -15.26 14.39
C ASN A 84 9.85 -15.84 12.97
N LEU A 85 9.59 -14.98 11.99
CA LEU A 85 9.52 -15.36 10.58
C LEU A 85 10.93 -15.46 10.01
N GLU A 86 11.27 -16.55 9.34
CA GLU A 86 12.57 -16.71 8.70
C GLU A 86 12.69 -15.74 7.51
N LYS A 87 11.65 -15.75 6.67
CA LYS A 87 11.45 -14.83 5.55
C LYS A 87 9.96 -14.60 5.31
N VAL A 88 9.64 -13.53 4.59
CA VAL A 88 8.26 -13.16 4.35
C VAL A 88 8.04 -12.70 2.91
N ASN A 89 6.87 -13.03 2.35
CA ASN A 89 6.36 -12.37 1.16
C ASN A 89 5.64 -11.08 1.58
N ILE A 90 5.84 -10.00 0.84
CA ILE A 90 5.20 -8.72 1.16
C ILE A 90 4.38 -8.24 -0.03
N ILE A 91 3.11 -7.89 0.21
CA ILE A 91 2.30 -7.08 -0.71
C ILE A 91 2.08 -5.72 -0.07
N GLY A 92 2.64 -4.68 -0.67
CA GLY A 92 2.39 -3.29 -0.29
C GLY A 92 1.47 -2.61 -1.29
N TYR A 93 0.40 -1.97 -0.82
CA TYR A 93 -0.54 -1.22 -1.65
C TYR A 93 -0.35 0.29 -1.46
N SER A 94 -0.18 1.04 -2.55
CA SER A 94 -0.05 2.51 -2.53
C SER A 94 1.04 2.95 -1.53
N MET A 95 0.72 3.68 -0.45
CA MET A 95 1.65 3.99 0.64
C MET A 95 2.39 2.73 1.15
N GLY A 96 1.66 1.64 1.35
CA GLY A 96 2.23 0.37 1.79
C GLY A 96 3.31 -0.16 0.83
N SER A 97 3.22 0.16 -0.47
CA SER A 97 4.25 -0.21 -1.44
C SER A 97 5.54 0.60 -1.28
N TYR A 98 5.43 1.88 -0.88
CA TYR A 98 6.63 2.70 -0.60
C TYR A 98 7.35 2.21 0.65
N ILE A 99 6.55 1.82 1.68
CA ILE A 99 7.05 1.24 2.93
C ILE A 99 7.72 -0.11 2.66
N ALA A 100 7.07 -0.99 1.89
CA ALA A 100 7.60 -2.30 1.54
C ALA A 100 8.90 -2.20 0.75
N LEU A 101 8.98 -1.29 -0.22
CA LEU A 101 10.19 -1.01 -0.98
C LEU A 101 11.30 -0.49 -0.07
N ARG A 102 10.99 0.45 0.83
CA ARG A 102 11.97 0.97 1.78
C ARG A 102 12.48 -0.09 2.76
N ALA A 103 11.62 -1.02 3.18
CA ALA A 103 12.04 -2.16 3.98
C ALA A 103 12.99 -3.08 3.20
N ALA A 104 12.69 -3.36 1.92
CA ALA A 104 13.58 -4.16 1.06
C ALA A 104 14.94 -3.48 0.83
N GLU A 105 14.98 -2.16 0.66
CA GLU A 105 16.22 -1.38 0.56
C GLU A 105 17.06 -1.43 1.85
N ALA A 106 16.39 -1.50 3.01
CA ALA A 106 17.06 -1.55 4.30
C ALA A 106 17.64 -2.95 4.59
N LYS A 107 16.89 -4.03 4.32
CA LYS A 107 17.29 -5.41 4.60
C LYS A 107 16.53 -6.40 3.69
N SER A 108 16.98 -6.55 2.46
CA SER A 108 16.35 -7.39 1.45
C SER A 108 16.32 -8.88 1.80
N ASP A 109 17.29 -9.35 2.59
CA ASP A 109 17.43 -10.77 2.96
C ASP A 109 16.28 -11.30 3.81
N ASP A 110 15.52 -10.45 4.49
CA ASP A 110 14.33 -10.83 5.26
C ASP A 110 13.09 -11.08 4.37
N ILE A 111 13.17 -10.76 3.07
CA ILE A 111 12.06 -10.78 2.14
C ILE A 111 12.32 -11.80 1.04
N ASP A 112 11.38 -12.72 0.82
CA ASP A 112 11.45 -13.67 -0.30
C ASP A 112 10.92 -13.03 -1.59
N ASN A 113 9.69 -12.54 -1.54
CA ASN A 113 9.02 -11.91 -2.67
C ASN A 113 8.44 -10.57 -2.26
N LEU A 114 8.73 -9.55 -3.06
CA LEU A 114 8.24 -8.18 -2.88
C LEU A 114 7.24 -7.84 -3.98
N ILE A 115 6.00 -7.52 -3.62
CA ILE A 115 4.95 -7.11 -4.56
C ILE A 115 4.54 -5.68 -4.24
N LEU A 116 4.76 -4.78 -5.19
CA LEU A 116 4.52 -3.34 -5.09
C LEU A 116 3.32 -2.97 -5.97
N LEU A 117 2.16 -2.75 -5.34
CA LEU A 117 0.91 -2.43 -6.04
C LEU A 117 0.68 -0.92 -6.06
N CYS A 118 0.50 -0.34 -7.26
CA CYS A 118 0.23 1.09 -7.48
C CYS A 118 1.29 1.98 -6.81
N THR A 119 2.57 1.71 -7.06
CA THR A 119 3.73 2.35 -6.42
C THR A 119 4.20 3.61 -7.14
N LYS A 120 5.08 4.37 -6.47
CA LYS A 120 5.85 5.48 -7.05
C LYS A 120 7.24 5.58 -6.40
N PRO A 121 8.24 6.17 -7.10
CA PRO A 121 9.63 6.17 -6.65
C PRO A 121 9.91 7.11 -5.46
N ASN A 122 9.11 8.18 -5.31
CA ASN A 122 9.41 9.21 -4.32
C ASN A 122 8.19 10.07 -3.93
N GLY A 123 8.34 10.83 -2.84
CA GLY A 123 7.33 11.75 -2.31
C GLY A 123 7.53 13.23 -2.71
N LYS A 124 8.37 13.53 -3.71
CA LYS A 124 8.67 14.92 -4.15
C LYS A 124 7.44 15.69 -4.62
N THR A 125 6.44 14.98 -5.14
CA THR A 125 5.18 15.57 -5.59
C THR A 125 4.01 14.87 -4.91
N SER A 126 3.17 15.62 -4.23
CA SER A 126 1.90 15.12 -3.70
C SER A 126 0.97 14.76 -4.88
N SER A 127 0.45 13.52 -4.88
CA SER A 127 -0.51 13.07 -5.90
C SER A 127 -1.78 13.95 -5.90
N VAL A 128 -2.28 14.30 -4.71
CA VAL A 128 -3.46 15.17 -4.55
C VAL A 128 -3.18 16.57 -5.11
N ALA A 129 -2.04 17.18 -4.75
CA ALA A 129 -1.69 18.52 -5.27
C ALA A 129 -1.54 18.53 -6.80
N ARG A 130 -1.00 17.44 -7.39
CA ARG A 130 -0.93 17.30 -8.84
C ARG A 130 -2.32 17.20 -9.47
N LEU A 131 -3.21 16.36 -8.94
CA LEU A 131 -4.57 16.16 -9.43
C LEU A 131 -5.39 17.46 -9.37
N LEU A 132 -5.31 18.19 -8.27
CA LEU A 132 -6.01 19.49 -8.14
C LEU A 132 -5.49 20.50 -9.17
N LYS A 133 -4.18 20.54 -9.39
CA LYS A 133 -3.58 21.40 -10.42
C LYS A 133 -4.05 21.03 -11.84
N GLU A 134 -4.11 19.73 -12.16
CA GLU A 134 -4.60 19.21 -13.45
C GLU A 134 -6.09 19.54 -13.65
N ALA A 135 -6.88 19.53 -12.56
CA ALA A 135 -8.28 19.92 -12.54
C ALA A 135 -8.49 21.47 -12.55
N ASN A 136 -7.42 22.27 -12.54
CA ASN A 136 -7.44 23.72 -12.37
C ASN A 136 -8.15 24.19 -11.08
N LEU A 137 -8.00 23.43 -10.00
CA LEU A 137 -8.53 23.74 -8.67
C LEU A 137 -7.42 24.26 -7.75
N ASP A 138 -7.76 25.29 -6.95
CA ASP A 138 -6.85 25.81 -5.92
C ASP A 138 -7.04 25.03 -4.63
N ILE A 139 -5.98 24.40 -4.14
CA ILE A 139 -5.99 23.60 -2.91
C ILE A 139 -6.48 24.40 -1.68
N THR A 140 -6.33 25.74 -1.69
CA THR A 140 -6.74 26.61 -0.59
C THR A 140 -8.23 27.01 -0.66
N GLN A 141 -8.90 26.72 -1.78
CA GLN A 141 -10.29 27.14 -2.06
C GLN A 141 -11.21 25.94 -2.33
N VAL A 142 -10.65 24.77 -2.67
CA VAL A 142 -11.41 23.57 -3.01
C VAL A 142 -12.18 23.05 -1.79
N SER A 143 -13.46 22.78 -1.97
CA SER A 143 -14.25 22.13 -0.91
C SER A 143 -13.85 20.67 -0.71
N PRO A 144 -14.09 20.08 0.48
CA PRO A 144 -13.84 18.65 0.71
C PRO A 144 -14.58 17.75 -0.28
N GLU A 145 -15.80 18.14 -0.69
CA GLU A 145 -16.62 17.40 -1.66
C GLU A 145 -16.00 17.42 -3.04
N GLU A 146 -15.56 18.59 -3.53
CA GLU A 146 -14.88 18.71 -4.82
C GLU A 146 -13.54 17.95 -4.82
N MET A 147 -12.78 18.04 -3.72
CA MET A 147 -11.54 17.27 -3.55
C MET A 147 -11.82 15.77 -3.65
N MET A 148 -12.82 15.27 -2.94
CA MET A 148 -13.21 13.85 -2.95
C MET A 148 -13.61 13.40 -4.35
N GLN A 149 -14.39 14.22 -5.09
CA GLN A 149 -14.77 13.90 -6.49
C GLN A 149 -13.55 13.76 -7.40
N VAL A 150 -12.56 14.66 -7.25
CA VAL A 150 -11.31 14.58 -8.03
C VAL A 150 -10.54 13.29 -7.70
N ILE A 151 -10.44 12.96 -6.41
CA ILE A 151 -9.75 11.74 -5.94
C ILE A 151 -10.47 10.50 -6.46
N ILE A 152 -11.80 10.39 -6.30
CA ILE A 152 -12.57 9.22 -6.79
C ILE A 152 -12.39 9.06 -8.29
N LYS A 153 -12.53 10.14 -9.06
CA LYS A 153 -12.36 10.10 -10.52
C LYS A 153 -10.96 9.64 -10.94
N ALA A 154 -9.94 9.99 -10.18
CA ALA A 154 -8.56 9.58 -10.42
C ALA A 154 -8.24 8.17 -9.90
N SER A 155 -9.10 7.61 -9.03
CA SER A 155 -8.86 6.33 -8.38
C SER A 155 -9.48 5.14 -9.08
N VAL A 156 -10.42 5.34 -10.00
CA VAL A 156 -11.12 4.24 -10.69
C VAL A 156 -11.05 4.40 -12.20
N ALA A 157 -11.16 3.29 -12.91
CA ALA A 157 -11.29 3.30 -14.36
C ALA A 157 -12.60 4.01 -14.79
N PRO A 158 -12.64 4.66 -15.97
CA PRO A 158 -13.83 5.39 -16.43
C PRO A 158 -15.10 4.55 -16.42
N GLN A 159 -15.04 3.28 -16.80
CA GLN A 159 -16.15 2.34 -16.81
C GLN A 159 -16.65 1.95 -15.41
N SER A 160 -15.83 2.14 -14.37
CA SER A 160 -16.18 1.85 -12.97
C SER A 160 -16.90 3.02 -12.29
N LEU A 161 -16.88 4.23 -12.85
CA LEU A 161 -17.49 5.41 -12.23
C LEU A 161 -19.00 5.25 -12.03
N GLU A 162 -19.72 4.64 -12.98
CA GLU A 162 -21.16 4.38 -12.84
C GLU A 162 -21.44 3.35 -11.75
N LYS A 163 -20.58 2.33 -11.62
CA LYS A 163 -20.69 1.31 -10.58
C LYS A 163 -20.44 1.87 -9.18
N VAL A 164 -19.49 2.80 -9.06
CA VAL A 164 -19.26 3.55 -7.81
C VAL A 164 -20.48 4.41 -7.47
N ALA A 165 -21.01 5.16 -8.44
CA ALA A 165 -22.16 6.04 -8.24
C ALA A 165 -23.44 5.27 -7.89
N SER A 166 -23.63 4.07 -8.40
CA SER A 166 -24.76 3.20 -8.08
C SER A 166 -24.58 2.40 -6.78
N GLY A 167 -23.38 2.38 -6.20
CA GLY A 167 -23.04 1.55 -5.05
C GLY A 167 -22.81 0.07 -5.38
N GLU A 168 -22.73 -0.31 -6.65
CA GLU A 168 -22.39 -1.66 -7.09
C GLU A 168 -20.92 -1.96 -6.76
N LEU A 169 -20.03 -0.98 -6.94
CA LEU A 169 -18.63 -1.04 -6.51
C LEU A 169 -18.47 -0.28 -5.20
N ASP A 170 -18.29 -1.02 -4.11
CA ASP A 170 -18.13 -0.45 -2.77
C ASP A 170 -16.65 -0.05 -2.54
N ILE A 171 -16.35 1.21 -2.81
CA ILE A 171 -15.01 1.78 -2.61
C ILE A 171 -14.67 2.00 -1.13
N GLY A 172 -15.69 2.07 -0.24
CA GLY A 172 -15.49 2.29 1.19
C GLY A 172 -14.67 1.18 1.82
N LYS A 173 -14.81 -0.06 1.34
CA LYS A 173 -14.01 -1.20 1.83
C LYS A 173 -12.50 -1.02 1.71
N LEU A 174 -12.03 -0.27 0.70
CA LEU A 174 -10.60 0.02 0.51
C LEU A 174 -10.17 1.39 1.08
N LEU A 175 -11.10 2.32 1.25
CA LEU A 175 -10.79 3.66 1.74
C LEU A 175 -10.94 3.76 3.27
N ASP A 176 -12.01 3.22 3.83
CA ASP A 176 -12.36 3.36 5.25
C ASP A 176 -12.19 2.07 6.06
N GLY A 177 -12.07 0.93 5.38
CA GLY A 177 -12.00 -0.38 6.03
C GLY A 177 -13.20 -0.63 6.92
N ASP A 178 -12.96 -0.95 8.20
CA ASP A 178 -13.98 -1.19 9.21
C ASP A 178 -14.49 0.09 9.93
N GLY A 179 -14.12 1.27 9.42
CA GLY A 179 -14.51 2.57 9.96
C GLY A 179 -13.84 2.93 11.29
N THR A 180 -12.82 2.18 11.70
CA THR A 180 -12.09 2.49 12.92
C THR A 180 -11.11 3.63 12.71
N GLN A 181 -11.42 4.75 13.28
CA GLN A 181 -10.52 5.84 13.65
C GLN A 181 -10.03 6.75 12.50
N GLU A 182 -10.85 7.76 12.21
CA GLU A 182 -10.36 8.93 11.49
C GLU A 182 -9.12 9.54 12.19
N LEU A 183 -8.14 9.95 11.39
CA LEU A 183 -6.98 10.69 11.89
C LEU A 183 -7.39 12.11 12.24
N ASN A 184 -6.99 12.57 13.43
CA ASN A 184 -7.12 13.99 13.76
C ASN A 184 -6.10 14.84 12.97
N ALA A 185 -6.16 16.17 13.09
CA ALA A 185 -5.33 17.07 12.31
C ALA A 185 -3.81 16.91 12.59
N GLU A 186 -3.41 16.60 13.84
CA GLU A 186 -2.01 16.38 14.20
C GLU A 186 -1.51 15.04 13.63
N GLU A 187 -2.32 13.98 13.73
CA GLU A 187 -2.01 12.66 13.21
C GLU A 187 -1.89 12.68 11.67
N LYS A 188 -2.81 13.38 11.01
CA LYS A 188 -2.74 13.57 9.56
C LYS A 188 -1.50 14.37 9.14
N ALA A 189 -1.13 15.39 9.89
CA ALA A 189 0.09 16.16 9.62
C ALA A 189 1.35 15.31 9.80
N ALA A 190 1.38 14.42 10.80
CA ALA A 190 2.48 13.47 11.01
C ALA A 190 2.59 12.47 9.86
N GLU A 191 1.46 11.93 9.41
CA GLU A 191 1.37 11.03 8.25
C GLU A 191 1.90 11.72 6.97
N ASP A 192 1.37 12.90 6.65
CA ASP A 192 1.79 13.68 5.48
C ASP A 192 3.30 13.99 5.54
N ALA A 193 3.82 14.32 6.72
CA ALA A 193 5.25 14.60 6.93
C ALA A 193 6.11 13.35 6.74
N SER A 194 5.65 12.17 7.16
CA SER A 194 6.37 10.90 7.01
C SER A 194 6.61 10.52 5.55
N LEU A 195 5.70 10.93 4.67
CA LEU A 195 5.74 10.68 3.24
C LEU A 195 6.31 11.84 2.43
N ALA A 196 6.52 13.00 3.07
CA ALA A 196 7.13 14.14 2.42
C ALA A 196 8.61 13.85 2.14
N ASN A 197 9.01 14.02 0.86
CA ASN A 197 10.41 13.91 0.44
C ASN A 197 11.07 12.53 0.59
N PHE A 198 10.32 11.45 0.80
CA PHE A 198 10.92 10.11 0.67
C PHE A 198 11.46 9.93 -0.76
N ASP A 199 12.53 9.15 -0.90
CA ASP A 199 13.17 8.90 -2.19
C ASP A 199 13.80 7.50 -2.19
N ASN A 200 13.03 6.52 -2.68
CA ASN A 200 13.48 5.14 -2.80
C ASN A 200 14.35 4.94 -4.06
N SER A 201 14.33 5.88 -5.01
CA SER A 201 15.09 5.74 -6.27
C SER A 201 16.61 5.70 -6.12
N LYS A 202 17.12 5.98 -4.93
CA LYS A 202 18.56 6.04 -4.65
C LYS A 202 19.18 4.69 -4.25
N ASP A 203 18.36 3.76 -3.81
CA ASP A 203 18.79 2.55 -3.12
C ASP A 203 18.23 1.26 -3.79
N TYR A 204 17.77 1.33 -5.05
CA TYR A 204 17.24 0.19 -5.81
C TYR A 204 18.24 -0.97 -5.96
N ASP A 205 19.54 -0.66 -6.00
CA ASP A 205 20.62 -1.64 -6.05
C ASP A 205 20.74 -2.50 -4.79
N LYS A 206 20.11 -2.08 -3.70
CA LYS A 206 20.03 -2.85 -2.44
C LYS A 206 18.88 -3.86 -2.42
N VAL A 207 17.92 -3.74 -3.33
CA VAL A 207 16.79 -4.68 -3.44
C VAL A 207 17.24 -5.91 -4.21
N THR A 208 17.47 -7.00 -3.48
CA THR A 208 17.96 -8.28 -4.04
C THR A 208 16.90 -9.38 -4.01
N CYS A 209 15.78 -9.16 -3.33
CA CYS A 209 14.66 -10.09 -3.32
C CYS A 209 13.91 -10.03 -4.67
N LYS A 210 13.24 -11.14 -5.00
CA LYS A 210 12.40 -11.23 -6.19
C LYS A 210 11.27 -10.19 -6.13
N THR A 211 11.17 -9.32 -7.14
CA THR A 211 10.28 -8.15 -7.10
C THR A 211 9.30 -8.13 -8.26
N LEU A 212 8.03 -7.91 -7.95
CA LEU A 212 6.92 -7.65 -8.88
C LEU A 212 6.35 -6.26 -8.61
N VAL A 213 6.25 -5.46 -9.66
CA VAL A 213 5.54 -4.17 -9.62
C VAL A 213 4.28 -4.28 -10.46
N ILE A 214 3.13 -3.93 -9.88
CA ILE A 214 1.83 -3.95 -10.56
C ILE A 214 1.32 -2.52 -10.65
N GLY A 215 1.11 -2.04 -11.88
CA GLY A 215 0.44 -0.79 -12.19
C GLY A 215 -0.99 -1.03 -12.68
N ALA A 216 -1.84 0.00 -12.68
CA ALA A 216 -3.18 -0.04 -13.25
C ALA A 216 -3.32 1.05 -14.32
N GLU A 217 -3.99 0.72 -15.45
CA GLU A 217 -4.03 1.55 -16.66
C GLU A 217 -4.55 2.96 -16.40
N TYR A 218 -5.60 3.09 -15.58
CA TYR A 218 -6.27 4.35 -15.27
C TYR A 218 -5.93 4.89 -13.88
N ASP A 219 -4.82 4.45 -13.27
CA ASP A 219 -4.39 4.97 -11.97
C ASP A 219 -3.94 6.43 -12.09
N GLY A 220 -4.84 7.37 -11.75
CA GLY A 220 -4.53 8.79 -11.72
C GLY A 220 -3.87 9.24 -10.41
N ILE A 221 -3.85 8.41 -9.37
CA ILE A 221 -3.16 8.70 -8.10
C ILE A 221 -1.66 8.46 -8.26
N ASN A 222 -1.29 7.26 -8.71
CA ASN A 222 0.08 6.87 -9.04
C ASN A 222 0.10 6.29 -10.46
N PRO A 223 0.22 7.13 -11.48
CA PRO A 223 0.24 6.69 -12.88
C PRO A 223 1.20 5.51 -13.10
N PRO A 224 0.82 4.52 -13.94
CA PRO A 224 1.58 3.28 -14.10
C PRO A 224 3.02 3.48 -14.56
N GLU A 225 3.33 4.62 -15.20
CA GLU A 225 4.69 5.01 -15.59
C GLU A 225 5.61 5.15 -14.37
N LEU A 226 5.08 5.57 -13.22
CA LEU A 226 5.86 5.67 -11.97
C LEU A 226 6.20 4.28 -11.42
N GLY A 227 5.26 3.34 -11.49
CA GLY A 227 5.53 1.94 -11.15
C GLY A 227 6.54 1.30 -12.10
N ARG A 228 6.46 1.60 -13.40
CA ARG A 228 7.44 1.13 -14.39
C ARG A 228 8.84 1.69 -14.11
N GLU A 229 8.95 2.97 -13.73
CA GLU A 229 10.22 3.57 -13.30
C GLU A 229 10.84 2.81 -12.12
N VAL A 230 10.01 2.40 -11.13
CA VAL A 230 10.48 1.57 -10.00
C VAL A 230 10.97 0.21 -10.49
N ALA A 231 10.21 -0.48 -11.33
CA ALA A 231 10.59 -1.79 -11.85
C ALA A 231 11.87 -1.73 -12.70
N ASP A 232 12.00 -0.73 -13.56
CA ASP A 232 13.18 -0.54 -14.41
C ASP A 232 14.44 -0.21 -13.59
N GLY A 233 14.28 0.32 -12.37
CA GLY A 233 15.38 0.63 -11.45
C GLY A 233 15.89 -0.56 -10.64
N ILE A 234 15.06 -1.59 -10.42
CA ILE A 234 15.39 -2.76 -9.61
C ILE A 234 15.82 -3.91 -10.52
N ASP A 235 17.01 -4.45 -10.31
CA ASP A 235 17.53 -5.54 -11.13
C ASP A 235 16.67 -6.80 -11.07
N GLY A 236 16.23 -7.30 -12.22
CA GLY A 236 15.38 -8.48 -12.32
C GLY A 236 13.92 -8.29 -11.91
N ALA A 237 13.48 -7.08 -11.60
CA ALA A 237 12.07 -6.83 -11.28
C ALA A 237 11.17 -7.00 -12.51
N ARG A 238 9.99 -7.61 -12.28
CA ARG A 238 8.92 -7.76 -13.27
C ARG A 238 7.91 -6.63 -13.12
N PHE A 239 7.44 -6.06 -14.24
CA PHE A 239 6.33 -5.11 -14.26
C PHE A 239 5.13 -5.71 -14.98
N GLU A 240 3.95 -5.62 -14.34
CA GLU A 240 2.67 -5.99 -14.92
C GLU A 240 1.71 -4.80 -14.91
N LEU A 241 0.94 -4.63 -15.99
CA LEU A 241 -0.09 -3.62 -16.10
C LEU A 241 -1.46 -4.29 -16.14
N ILE A 242 -2.30 -3.98 -15.14
CA ILE A 242 -3.70 -4.41 -15.15
C ILE A 242 -4.51 -3.37 -15.93
N ASN A 243 -5.14 -3.84 -17.01
CA ASN A 243 -6.00 -3.00 -17.84
C ASN A 243 -7.38 -2.80 -17.19
N ASP A 244 -8.12 -1.80 -17.66
CA ASP A 244 -9.48 -1.52 -17.21
C ASP A 244 -9.63 -1.32 -15.68
N ALA A 245 -8.56 -0.89 -15.01
CA ALA A 245 -8.52 -0.60 -13.58
C ALA A 245 -7.83 0.73 -13.29
N GLY A 246 -8.23 1.38 -12.20
CA GLY A 246 -7.57 2.52 -11.60
C GLY A 246 -6.77 2.14 -10.35
N HIS A 247 -6.57 3.11 -9.45
CA HIS A 247 -5.85 2.90 -8.19
C HIS A 247 -6.48 1.81 -7.32
N LEU A 248 -7.83 1.65 -7.40
CA LEU A 248 -8.59 0.64 -6.65
C LEU A 248 -8.62 -0.73 -7.34
N VAL A 249 -7.53 -1.10 -7.98
CA VAL A 249 -7.38 -2.31 -8.80
C VAL A 249 -7.82 -3.61 -8.09
N ILE A 250 -7.63 -3.70 -6.78
CA ILE A 250 -8.01 -4.88 -5.96
C ILE A 250 -9.52 -5.18 -6.06
N ILE A 251 -10.36 -4.14 -6.20
CA ILE A 251 -11.81 -4.31 -6.29
C ILE A 251 -12.33 -4.18 -7.73
N GLU A 252 -11.58 -3.54 -8.63
CA GLU A 252 -11.96 -3.40 -10.03
C GLU A 252 -11.61 -4.64 -10.85
N GLN A 253 -10.44 -5.24 -10.61
CA GLN A 253 -9.94 -6.43 -11.32
C GLN A 253 -9.37 -7.49 -10.35
N PRO A 254 -10.18 -7.99 -9.39
CA PRO A 254 -9.71 -8.88 -8.33
C PRO A 254 -9.11 -10.20 -8.84
N GLU A 255 -9.73 -10.79 -9.88
CA GLU A 255 -9.29 -12.08 -10.43
C GLU A 255 -7.96 -11.95 -11.17
N GLU A 256 -7.78 -10.88 -11.98
CA GLU A 256 -6.54 -10.63 -12.70
C GLU A 256 -5.40 -10.33 -11.72
N PHE A 257 -5.65 -9.50 -10.70
CA PHE A 257 -4.69 -9.23 -9.62
C PHE A 257 -4.27 -10.53 -8.93
N GLN A 258 -5.23 -11.36 -8.48
CA GLN A 258 -4.95 -12.62 -7.80
C GLN A 258 -4.15 -13.58 -8.68
N ASN A 259 -4.47 -13.69 -9.97
CA ASN A 259 -3.76 -14.57 -10.90
C ASN A 259 -2.31 -14.13 -11.09
N ILE A 260 -2.05 -12.84 -11.32
CA ILE A 260 -0.70 -12.29 -11.48
C ILE A 260 0.16 -12.55 -10.24
N VAL A 261 -0.41 -12.31 -9.04
CA VAL A 261 0.29 -12.54 -7.78
C VAL A 261 0.56 -14.03 -7.56
N ASN A 262 -0.43 -14.89 -7.81
CA ASN A 262 -0.26 -16.34 -7.68
C ASN A 262 0.82 -16.89 -8.62
N ASP A 263 0.85 -16.44 -9.86
CA ASP A 263 1.87 -16.87 -10.83
C ASP A 263 3.26 -16.44 -10.36
N PHE A 264 3.38 -15.21 -9.87
CA PHE A 264 4.66 -14.70 -9.37
C PHE A 264 5.16 -15.41 -8.12
N LEU A 265 4.28 -15.73 -7.17
CA LEU A 265 4.67 -16.40 -5.91
C LEU A 265 5.01 -17.87 -6.09
N LYS A 266 4.58 -18.50 -7.21
CA LYS A 266 4.86 -19.91 -7.53
C LYS A 266 6.12 -20.14 -8.38
N ASP A 267 6.60 -19.10 -9.06
CA ASP A 267 7.84 -19.13 -9.84
C ASP A 267 9.09 -19.18 -8.94
#